data_f65c0b9d3de1de0225fb3f1e7b123b82
#
_entry.id   f65c0b9d3de1de0225fb3f1e7b123b82
#
_cell.length_a   1.000
_cell.length_b   1.000
_cell.length_c   1.000
_cell.angle_alpha   90.00
_cell.angle_beta   90.00
_cell.angle_gamma   90.00
#
_symmetry.space_group_name_H-M   'P 1'
#
loop_
_entity.id
_entity.type
_entity.pdbx_description
1 polymer ?
#
loop_
_entity_poly.entity_id
_entity_poly.type
_entity_poly.pdbx_seq_one_letter_code
_entity_poly.pdbx_strand_id
1 'polypeptide(L)'
;MSDPAPPATILVVEDEEEVRALARDVLEMNGFRVLEALDVADATRLAQTHPGPIDLLITDVVMPGASGPELARRLRAHRPGLRVLCMSGYPESEDQRIEGEAGWTAWLQKPFTPDILMRKVRDCLTS
;
A
#
# COMPACT_ATOMS: atom_id res chain seq x y z
N MET A 1 -16.59 -6.78 -27.79
CA MET A 1 -16.13 -6.01 -26.64
C MET A 1 -15.54 -6.97 -25.60
N SER A 2 -14.34 -6.69 -25.19
CA SER A 2 -13.70 -7.56 -24.20
C SER A 2 -14.26 -7.26 -22.81
N ASP A 3 -14.24 -8.25 -21.94
CA ASP A 3 -14.60 -8.06 -20.54
C ASP A 3 -13.60 -7.12 -19.88
N PRO A 4 -14.07 -6.29 -18.94
CA PRO A 4 -13.13 -5.48 -18.19
C PRO A 4 -12.16 -6.36 -17.42
N ALA A 5 -10.93 -5.90 -17.29
CA ALA A 5 -9.95 -6.59 -16.47
C ALA A 5 -10.48 -6.69 -15.03
N PRO A 6 -10.14 -7.75 -14.29
CA PRO A 6 -10.50 -7.83 -12.88
C PRO A 6 -9.96 -6.61 -12.14
N PRO A 7 -10.67 -6.10 -11.12
CA PRO A 7 -10.16 -4.98 -10.35
C PRO A 7 -8.86 -5.34 -9.65
N ALA A 8 -7.95 -4.38 -9.60
CA ALA A 8 -6.72 -4.56 -8.87
C ALA A 8 -7.02 -4.70 -7.36
N THR A 9 -6.22 -5.48 -6.69
CA THR A 9 -6.32 -5.69 -5.25
C THR A 9 -5.23 -4.90 -4.54
N ILE A 10 -5.62 -4.11 -3.57
CA ILE A 10 -4.71 -3.24 -2.83
C ILE A 10 -4.76 -3.61 -1.35
N LEU A 11 -3.60 -3.88 -0.78
CA LEU A 11 -3.48 -4.13 0.65
C LEU A 11 -3.08 -2.83 1.34
N VAL A 12 -3.95 -2.33 2.22
CA VAL A 12 -3.71 -1.09 2.97
C VAL A 12 -3.34 -1.46 4.40
N VAL A 13 -2.16 -1.06 4.82
CA VAL A 13 -1.65 -1.32 6.16
C VAL A 13 -1.49 0.00 6.90
N GLU A 14 -2.35 0.24 7.87
CA GLU A 14 -2.39 1.50 8.62
C GLU A 14 -3.03 1.25 9.98
N ASP A 15 -2.34 1.63 11.05
CA ASP A 15 -2.86 1.44 12.40
C ASP A 15 -3.91 2.48 12.81
N GLU A 16 -3.90 3.65 12.17
CA GLU A 16 -4.92 4.66 12.44
C GLU A 16 -6.19 4.34 11.67
N GLU A 17 -7.25 4.04 12.39
CA GLU A 17 -8.51 3.60 11.77
C GLU A 17 -9.08 4.61 10.79
N GLU A 18 -9.03 5.90 11.13
CA GLU A 18 -9.59 6.95 10.28
C GLU A 18 -8.86 7.05 8.94
N VAL A 19 -7.54 6.95 8.96
CA VAL A 19 -6.73 7.01 7.75
C VAL A 19 -6.96 5.76 6.90
N ARG A 20 -6.99 4.60 7.55
CA ARG A 20 -7.23 3.33 6.86
C ARG A 20 -8.61 3.32 6.20
N ALA A 21 -9.64 3.78 6.92
CA ALA A 21 -11.00 3.84 6.40
C ALA A 21 -11.12 4.81 5.23
N LEU A 22 -10.47 5.96 5.32
CA LEU A 22 -10.47 6.92 4.21
C LEU A 22 -9.86 6.31 2.96
N ALA A 23 -8.69 5.70 3.09
CA ALA A 23 -8.03 5.06 1.96
C ALA A 23 -8.91 3.96 1.36
N ARG A 24 -9.46 3.09 2.21
CA ARG A 24 -10.36 2.03 1.76
C ARG A 24 -11.54 2.60 0.98
N ASP A 25 -12.23 3.59 1.54
CA ASP A 25 -13.43 4.13 0.92
C ASP A 25 -13.13 4.75 -0.44
N VAL A 26 -12.07 5.53 -0.53
CA VAL A 26 -11.67 6.16 -1.79
C VAL A 26 -11.33 5.10 -2.84
N LEU A 27 -10.58 4.08 -2.45
CA LEU A 27 -10.17 3.03 -3.37
C LEU A 27 -11.36 2.19 -3.84
N GLU A 28 -12.25 1.82 -2.92
CA GLU A 28 -13.44 1.05 -3.28
C GLU A 28 -14.37 1.83 -4.19
N MET A 29 -14.52 3.13 -3.96
CA MET A 29 -15.30 3.99 -4.83
C MET A 29 -14.74 4.05 -6.25
N ASN A 30 -13.47 3.78 -6.41
CA ASN A 30 -12.82 3.78 -7.71
C ASN A 30 -12.67 2.37 -8.31
N GLY A 31 -13.36 1.39 -7.74
CA GLY A 31 -13.43 0.05 -8.31
C GLY A 31 -12.34 -0.92 -7.88
N PHE A 32 -11.50 -0.55 -6.92
CA PHE A 32 -10.45 -1.45 -6.43
C PHE A 32 -10.97 -2.37 -5.34
N ARG A 33 -10.36 -3.54 -5.22
CA ARG A 33 -10.57 -4.41 -4.06
C ARG A 33 -9.57 -4.00 -2.99
N VAL A 34 -10.02 -3.92 -1.76
CA VAL A 34 -9.15 -3.49 -0.66
C VAL A 34 -9.11 -4.55 0.43
N LEU A 35 -7.90 -4.90 0.82
CA LEU A 35 -7.64 -5.71 2.00
C LEU A 35 -7.08 -4.75 3.05
N GLU A 36 -7.57 -4.82 4.27
CA GLU A 36 -7.16 -3.92 5.34
C GLU A 36 -6.38 -4.67 6.40
N ALA A 37 -5.28 -4.09 6.84
CA ALA A 37 -4.47 -4.62 7.92
C ALA A 37 -4.12 -3.52 8.91
N LEU A 38 -4.11 -3.87 10.18
CA LEU A 38 -3.77 -2.94 11.26
C LEU A 38 -2.27 -2.86 11.51
N ASP A 39 -1.56 -3.94 11.22
CA ASP A 39 -0.15 -4.08 11.58
C ASP A 39 0.52 -5.10 10.66
N VAL A 40 1.80 -5.32 10.90
CA VAL A 40 2.62 -6.24 10.09
C VAL A 40 2.12 -7.68 10.17
N ALA A 41 1.73 -8.13 11.36
CA ALA A 41 1.25 -9.51 11.53
C ALA A 41 -0.03 -9.74 10.73
N ASP A 42 -0.95 -8.79 10.79
CA ASP A 42 -2.22 -8.86 10.07
C ASP A 42 -1.99 -8.82 8.55
N ALA A 43 -1.09 -7.92 8.09
CA ALA A 43 -0.76 -7.82 6.68
C ALA A 43 -0.11 -9.10 6.16
N THR A 44 0.79 -9.68 6.93
CA THR A 44 1.47 -10.93 6.56
C THR A 44 0.47 -12.06 6.43
N ARG A 45 -0.44 -12.16 7.40
CA ARG A 45 -1.49 -13.19 7.37
C ARG A 45 -2.38 -13.05 6.14
N LEU A 46 -2.81 -11.82 5.84
CA LEU A 46 -3.65 -11.55 4.66
C LEU A 46 -2.92 -11.88 3.37
N ALA A 47 -1.65 -11.52 3.27
CA ALA A 47 -0.86 -11.81 2.08
C ALA A 47 -0.67 -13.31 1.87
N GLN A 48 -0.59 -14.08 2.95
CA GLN A 48 -0.44 -15.54 2.88
C GLN A 48 -1.74 -16.25 2.54
N THR A 49 -2.87 -15.71 3.00
CA THR A 49 -4.16 -16.39 2.85
C THR A 49 -4.99 -15.90 1.66
N HIS A 50 -4.66 -14.75 1.10
CA HIS A 50 -5.39 -14.23 -0.04
C HIS A 50 -5.08 -15.05 -1.30
N PRO A 51 -6.08 -15.66 -1.94
CA PRO A 51 -5.82 -16.60 -3.03
C PRO A 51 -5.44 -15.95 -4.36
N GLY A 52 -5.68 -14.66 -4.52
CA GLY A 52 -5.39 -13.96 -5.76
C GLY A 52 -4.17 -13.06 -5.66
N PRO A 53 -3.90 -12.29 -6.71
CA PRO A 53 -2.77 -11.36 -6.68
C PRO A 53 -3.06 -10.18 -5.76
N ILE A 54 -1.99 -9.60 -5.24
CA ILE A 54 -2.04 -8.29 -4.57
C ILE A 54 -1.19 -7.38 -5.46
N ASP A 55 -1.82 -6.36 -6.02
CA ASP A 55 -1.19 -5.51 -7.03
C ASP A 55 -0.40 -4.36 -6.42
N LEU A 56 -0.82 -3.92 -5.24
CA LEU A 56 -0.19 -2.78 -4.58
C LEU A 56 -0.29 -2.92 -3.07
N LEU A 57 0.80 -2.62 -2.39
CA LEU A 57 0.83 -2.47 -0.93
C LEU A 57 0.89 -0.97 -0.63
N ILE A 58 -0.03 -0.47 0.19
CA ILE A 58 0.04 0.89 0.73
C ILE A 58 0.34 0.74 2.22
N THR A 59 1.45 1.28 2.67
CA THR A 59 1.88 1.11 4.06
C THR A 59 2.55 2.35 4.60
N ASP A 60 2.41 2.56 5.91
CA ASP A 60 3.21 3.55 6.61
C ASP A 60 4.66 3.12 6.66
N VAL A 61 5.57 4.10 6.74
CA VAL A 61 6.98 3.84 7.00
C VAL A 61 7.16 3.29 8.41
N VAL A 62 6.50 3.91 9.39
CA VAL A 62 6.65 3.54 10.79
C VAL A 62 5.34 2.98 11.32
N MET A 63 5.40 1.78 11.88
CA MET A 63 4.24 1.12 12.47
C MET A 63 4.66 0.46 13.79
N PRO A 64 3.71 0.24 14.71
CA PRO A 64 4.03 -0.51 15.92
C PRO A 64 4.58 -1.90 15.60
N GLY A 65 5.71 -2.23 16.18
CA GLY A 65 6.31 -3.56 16.07
C GLY A 65 7.16 -3.82 14.84
N ALA A 66 7.10 -2.97 13.82
CA ALA A 66 7.92 -3.14 12.62
C ALA A 66 7.83 -1.93 11.71
N SER A 67 8.69 -1.88 10.71
CA SER A 67 8.68 -0.78 9.74
C SER A 67 8.01 -1.21 8.44
N GLY A 68 7.56 -0.21 7.67
CA GLY A 68 7.04 -0.44 6.32
C GLY A 68 8.05 -1.11 5.41
N PRO A 69 9.33 -0.68 5.39
CA PRO A 69 10.34 -1.35 4.57
C PRO A 69 10.51 -2.84 4.89
N GLU A 70 10.47 -3.18 6.15
CA GLU A 70 10.56 -4.59 6.56
C GLU A 70 9.36 -5.39 6.06
N LEU A 71 8.16 -4.82 6.19
CA LEU A 71 6.96 -5.45 5.67
C LEU A 71 7.05 -5.66 4.17
N ALA A 72 7.48 -4.64 3.43
CA ALA A 72 7.61 -4.73 1.98
C ALA A 72 8.56 -5.86 1.58
N ARG A 73 9.69 -5.99 2.26
CA ARG A 73 10.64 -7.08 1.99
C ARG A 73 10.01 -8.44 2.24
N ARG A 74 9.29 -8.60 3.34
CA ARG A 74 8.62 -9.86 3.69
C ARG A 74 7.60 -10.25 2.64
N LEU A 75 6.78 -9.30 2.22
CA LEU A 75 5.74 -9.59 1.24
C LEU A 75 6.31 -9.86 -0.14
N ARG A 76 7.38 -9.17 -0.53
CA ARG A 76 8.04 -9.41 -1.81
C ARG A 76 8.69 -10.77 -1.90
N ALA A 77 9.06 -11.37 -0.76
CA ALA A 77 9.58 -12.73 -0.75
C ALA A 77 8.58 -13.73 -1.32
N HIS A 78 7.28 -13.46 -1.13
CA HIS A 78 6.20 -14.31 -1.63
C HIS A 78 5.53 -13.75 -2.89
N ARG A 79 5.67 -12.45 -3.12
CA ARG A 79 5.03 -11.75 -4.24
C ARG A 79 6.04 -10.81 -4.89
N PRO A 80 6.96 -11.35 -5.71
CA PRO A 80 8.14 -10.58 -6.19
C PRO A 80 7.81 -9.31 -6.99
N GLY A 81 6.67 -9.28 -7.64
CA GLY A 81 6.27 -8.11 -8.44
C GLY A 81 5.47 -7.07 -7.68
N LEU A 82 5.38 -7.19 -6.36
CA LEU A 82 4.56 -6.29 -5.56
C LEU A 82 5.08 -4.85 -5.61
N ARG A 83 4.21 -3.94 -5.99
CA ARG A 83 4.49 -2.51 -5.95
C ARG A 83 4.15 -1.97 -4.58
N VAL A 84 4.87 -0.94 -4.14
CA VAL A 84 4.71 -0.41 -2.80
C VAL A 84 4.58 1.10 -2.83
N LEU A 85 3.47 1.60 -2.27
CA LEU A 85 3.24 3.03 -2.05
C LEU A 85 3.42 3.29 -0.56
N CYS A 86 4.40 4.10 -0.23
CA CYS A 86 4.72 4.43 1.15
C CYS A 86 3.99 5.68 1.59
N MET A 87 3.36 5.64 2.77
CA MET A 87 2.74 6.81 3.38
C MET A 87 3.61 7.34 4.50
N SER A 88 3.75 8.66 4.58
CA SER A 88 4.52 9.27 5.65
C SER A 88 4.04 10.68 5.97
N GLY A 89 4.09 11.01 7.27
CA GLY A 89 3.87 12.39 7.72
C GLY A 89 5.12 13.24 7.61
N TYR A 90 6.27 12.63 7.33
CA TYR A 90 7.56 13.30 7.28
C TYR A 90 8.22 13.06 5.93
N PRO A 91 7.94 13.90 4.93
CA PRO A 91 8.36 13.61 3.56
C PRO A 91 9.86 13.84 3.30
N GLU A 92 10.62 14.16 4.32
CA GLU A 92 11.99 14.59 4.12
C GLU A 92 13.03 13.48 4.30
N SER A 93 14.24 13.82 4.14
CA SER A 93 15.48 13.05 4.04
C SER A 93 15.50 11.62 4.57
N GLU A 94 14.96 11.35 5.75
CA GLU A 94 14.94 9.99 6.28
C GLU A 94 14.08 9.06 5.44
N ASP A 95 12.92 9.54 5.05
CA ASP A 95 11.98 8.77 4.27
C ASP A 95 12.53 8.50 2.87
N GLN A 96 13.19 9.48 2.27
CA GLN A 96 13.81 9.30 0.97
C GLN A 96 14.93 8.27 1.01
N ARG A 97 15.69 8.24 2.09
CA ARG A 97 16.74 7.26 2.28
C ARG A 97 16.16 5.85 2.39
N ILE A 98 15.08 5.72 3.16
CA ILE A 98 14.36 4.46 3.31
C ILE A 98 13.79 4.02 1.98
N GLU A 99 13.28 4.96 1.18
CA GLU A 99 12.78 4.69 -0.15
C GLU A 99 13.83 3.99 -1.02
N GLY A 100 15.03 4.54 -1.06
CA GLY A 100 16.10 3.96 -1.86
C GLY A 100 16.45 2.55 -1.44
N GLU A 101 16.44 2.27 -0.15
CA GLU A 101 16.76 0.95 0.39
C GLU A 101 15.65 -0.06 0.21
N ALA A 102 14.40 0.37 0.34
CA ALA A 102 13.25 -0.52 0.33
C ALA A 102 12.66 -0.77 -1.05
N GLY A 103 13.08 0.01 -2.05
CA GLY A 103 12.52 -0.13 -3.39
C GLY A 103 11.05 0.27 -3.48
N TRP A 104 10.69 1.38 -2.85
CA TRP A 104 9.34 1.93 -2.95
C TRP A 104 9.04 2.28 -4.40
N THR A 105 7.81 2.03 -4.82
CA THR A 105 7.35 2.47 -6.14
C THR A 105 7.04 3.96 -6.13
N ALA A 106 6.45 4.45 -5.07
CA ALA A 106 6.10 5.86 -4.91
C ALA A 106 5.88 6.19 -3.43
N TRP A 107 5.55 7.42 -3.18
CA TRP A 107 5.43 8.01 -1.85
C TRP A 107 4.19 8.89 -1.76
N LEU A 108 3.49 8.84 -0.64
CA LEU A 108 2.30 9.61 -0.36
C LEU A 108 2.47 10.32 0.96
N GLN A 109 2.42 11.65 0.93
CA GLN A 109 2.54 12.44 2.15
C GLN A 109 1.20 12.49 2.89
N LYS A 110 1.23 12.31 4.19
CA LYS A 110 0.06 12.50 5.06
C LYS A 110 0.04 13.92 5.62
N PRO A 111 -1.10 14.54 5.76
CA PRO A 111 -2.41 14.08 5.31
C PRO A 111 -2.56 14.20 3.79
N PHE A 112 -3.32 13.32 3.20
CA PHE A 112 -3.55 13.33 1.76
C PHE A 112 -5.02 13.57 1.44
N THR A 113 -5.28 14.05 0.22
CA THR A 113 -6.65 14.17 -0.29
C THR A 113 -6.98 12.94 -1.13
N PRO A 114 -8.28 12.65 -1.34
CA PRO A 114 -8.67 11.56 -2.23
C PRO A 114 -8.05 11.65 -3.62
N ASP A 115 -7.97 12.85 -4.19
CA ASP A 115 -7.40 13.05 -5.52
C ASP A 115 -5.93 12.67 -5.58
N ILE A 116 -5.16 13.07 -4.57
CA ILE A 116 -3.74 12.76 -4.50
C ILE A 116 -3.52 11.27 -4.30
N LEU A 117 -4.30 10.66 -3.41
CA LEU A 117 -4.23 9.22 -3.21
C LEU A 117 -4.45 8.47 -4.53
N MET A 118 -5.51 8.81 -5.25
CA MET A 118 -5.82 8.14 -6.50
C MET A 118 -4.77 8.37 -7.57
N ARG A 119 -4.20 9.56 -7.65
CA ARG A 119 -3.11 9.84 -8.59
C ARG A 119 -1.92 8.93 -8.32
N LYS A 120 -1.51 8.83 -7.06
CA LYS A 120 -0.36 8.00 -6.67
C LYS A 120 -0.63 6.52 -6.93
N VAL A 121 -1.83 6.06 -6.62
CA VAL A 121 -2.21 4.67 -6.85
C VAL A 121 -2.15 4.34 -8.35
N ARG A 122 -2.74 5.18 -9.19
CA ARG A 122 -2.71 4.95 -10.64
C ARG A 122 -1.30 4.96 -11.19
N ASP A 123 -0.46 5.90 -10.72
CA ASP A 123 0.94 5.95 -11.13
C ASP A 123 1.68 4.66 -10.77
N CYS A 124 1.45 4.13 -9.58
CA CYS A 124 2.04 2.86 -9.17
C CYS A 124 1.60 1.70 -10.04
N LEU A 125 0.31 1.65 -10.36
CA LEU A 125 -0.27 0.52 -11.10
C LEU A 125 0.10 0.53 -12.58
N THR A 126 0.51 1.68 -13.10
CA THR A 126 0.89 1.81 -14.51
C THR A 126 2.40 1.83 -14.75
N SER A 127 3.19 1.83 -13.69
CA SER A 127 4.65 1.90 -13.83
C SER A 127 5.28 0.53 -14.08
#